data_a5b835a4bc85555daa886b12693be0a8
#
_entry.id   a5b835a4bc85555daa886b12693be0a8
#
_cell.length_a   1.000
_cell.length_b   1.000
_cell.length_c   1.000
_cell.angle_alpha   90.00
_cell.angle_beta   90.00
_cell.angle_gamma   90.00
#
_symmetry.space_group_name_H-M   'P 1'
#
loop_
_entity.id
_entity.type
_entity.pdbx_description
1 polymer ?
#
loop_
_entity_poly.entity_id
_entity_poly.type
_entity_poly.pdbx_seq_one_letter_code
_entity_poly.pdbx_strand_id
1 'polypeptide(L)'
;MKQLLEAGVHLQRFWGANRYPNMAYQDIAHWKGDQYQKGFHALPWFRAQVALSDHVNIVLGDLYGAANHNLIEPLYNPELNMVADPEMGLQLLYNSRRFDLDVWVNWESFIFREDIHQEAFTVGLSTRFKFNDPDSRFHFYAPLQALAQHRGGEIDTILTNSVQTLMNGAVGIGGVWNTGHKIFKSVNVELDAAGYYQQAGKLWSFDNGYGVYARASADIYDFRVKTSYW
;
A
#
# COMPACT_ATOMS: atom_id res chain seq x y z
N MET A 1 -10.32 -26.63 0.74
CA MET A 1 -10.04 -25.33 0.07
C MET A 1 -11.30 -24.50 0.18
N LYS A 2 -11.22 -23.32 0.80
CA LYS A 2 -12.34 -22.38 0.87
C LYS A 2 -12.15 -21.32 -0.22
N GLN A 3 -13.23 -20.96 -0.89
CA GLN A 3 -13.24 -19.93 -1.92
C GLN A 3 -14.24 -18.84 -1.52
N LEU A 4 -13.88 -17.59 -1.73
CA LEU A 4 -14.75 -16.44 -1.57
C LEU A 4 -14.74 -15.64 -2.88
N LEU A 5 -15.92 -15.28 -3.36
CA LEU A 5 -16.09 -14.37 -4.49
C LEU A 5 -16.96 -13.20 -4.03
N GLU A 6 -16.45 -12.01 -4.22
CA GLU A 6 -17.15 -10.76 -3.90
C GLU A 6 -17.24 -9.89 -5.16
N ALA A 7 -18.32 -9.15 -5.29
CA ALA A 7 -18.51 -8.17 -6.36
C ALA A 7 -19.29 -6.97 -5.83
N GLY A 8 -18.96 -5.79 -6.36
CA GLY A 8 -19.56 -4.55 -5.93
C GLY A 8 -19.23 -3.38 -6.86
N VAL A 9 -19.44 -2.19 -6.36
CA VAL A 9 -19.10 -0.93 -7.04
C VAL A 9 -18.42 -0.02 -6.01
N HIS A 10 -17.25 0.49 -6.37
CA HIS A 10 -16.59 1.55 -5.63
C HIS A 10 -17.12 2.90 -6.12
N LEU A 11 -17.63 3.70 -5.19
CA LEU A 11 -18.21 5.00 -5.48
C LEU A 11 -17.41 6.09 -4.77
N GLN A 12 -16.93 7.06 -5.53
CA GLN A 12 -16.13 8.15 -5.01
C GLN A 12 -16.58 9.50 -5.57
N ARG A 13 -16.55 10.54 -4.77
CA ARG A 13 -16.83 11.90 -5.19
C ARG A 13 -15.95 12.88 -4.43
N PHE A 14 -15.27 13.75 -5.17
CA PHE A 14 -14.49 14.84 -4.62
C PHE A 14 -15.27 16.16 -4.64
N TRP A 15 -15.15 16.94 -3.57
CA TRP A 15 -15.68 18.29 -3.47
C TRP A 15 -14.51 19.25 -3.30
N GLY A 16 -14.49 20.32 -4.10
CA GLY A 16 -13.46 21.35 -4.01
C GLY A 16 -12.09 20.96 -4.58
N ALA A 17 -11.88 19.75 -4.98
CA ALA A 17 -10.66 19.31 -5.63
C ALA A 17 -10.66 19.73 -7.09
N ASN A 18 -9.52 20.24 -7.58
CA ASN A 18 -9.32 20.57 -8.98
C ASN A 18 -8.61 19.48 -9.78
N ARG A 19 -8.12 18.43 -9.12
CA ARG A 19 -7.42 17.32 -9.78
C ARG A 19 -7.65 16.02 -9.05
N TYR A 20 -7.85 14.97 -9.83
CA TYR A 20 -7.84 13.61 -9.30
C TYR A 20 -6.43 13.30 -8.78
N PRO A 21 -6.27 12.85 -7.53
CA PRO A 21 -4.94 12.73 -6.93
C PRO A 21 -4.12 11.54 -7.42
N ASN A 22 -4.72 10.63 -8.17
CA ASN A 22 -4.00 9.47 -8.69
C ASN A 22 -3.23 9.83 -9.95
N MET A 23 -1.90 9.74 -9.89
CA MET A 23 -1.01 10.05 -11.01
C MET A 23 -1.19 9.12 -12.21
N ALA A 24 -1.67 7.89 -12.00
CA ALA A 24 -1.89 6.93 -13.08
C ALA A 24 -2.89 7.44 -14.14
N TYR A 25 -3.84 8.26 -13.74
CA TYR A 25 -4.84 8.83 -14.66
C TYR A 25 -4.37 10.08 -15.41
N GLN A 26 -3.29 10.71 -14.99
CA GLN A 26 -2.79 11.92 -15.62
C GLN A 26 -2.18 11.67 -17.00
N ASP A 27 -1.76 10.45 -17.26
CA ASP A 27 -1.10 10.04 -18.51
C ASP A 27 -2.07 9.46 -19.55
N ILE A 28 -3.34 9.30 -19.21
CA ILE A 28 -4.35 8.82 -20.14
C ILE A 28 -4.79 9.98 -21.04
N ALA A 29 -4.27 10.01 -22.25
CA ALA A 29 -4.34 11.16 -23.16
C ALA A 29 -5.74 11.58 -23.61
N HIS A 30 -6.73 10.69 -23.54
CA HIS A 30 -8.13 11.01 -23.86
C HIS A 30 -8.95 11.42 -22.64
N TRP A 31 -8.41 11.27 -21.46
CA TRP A 31 -9.06 11.69 -20.24
C TRP A 31 -8.68 13.14 -19.99
N LYS A 32 -9.54 14.04 -20.45
CA LYS A 32 -9.43 15.42 -20.02
C LYS A 32 -9.55 15.39 -18.49
N GLY A 33 -8.49 15.77 -17.80
CA GLY A 33 -8.40 15.72 -16.35
C GLY A 33 -9.61 16.29 -15.60
N ASP A 34 -10.37 17.14 -16.22
CA ASP A 34 -11.61 17.69 -15.72
C ASP A 34 -12.76 16.68 -15.55
N GLN A 35 -12.79 15.59 -16.28
CA GLN A 35 -13.89 14.61 -16.24
C GLN A 35 -13.83 13.76 -14.96
N TYR A 36 -12.64 13.47 -14.47
CA TYR A 36 -12.45 12.72 -13.24
C TYR A 36 -12.44 13.57 -11.98
N GLN A 37 -12.24 14.87 -12.13
CA GLN A 37 -12.04 15.79 -11.02
C GLN A 37 -13.34 16.37 -10.47
N LYS A 38 -14.40 16.40 -11.24
CA LYS A 38 -15.66 17.08 -10.86
C LYS A 38 -16.88 16.19 -10.81
N GLY A 39 -16.73 14.91 -11.06
CA GLY A 39 -17.84 14.00 -11.21
C GLY A 39 -18.01 13.05 -10.05
N PHE A 40 -19.00 12.20 -10.25
CA PHE A 40 -19.18 10.98 -9.51
C PHE A 40 -18.37 9.88 -10.19
N HIS A 41 -17.47 9.25 -9.46
CA HIS A 41 -16.61 8.21 -9.98
C HIS A 41 -17.12 6.85 -9.51
N ALA A 42 -17.41 5.96 -10.46
CA ALA A 42 -17.91 4.63 -10.18
C ALA A 42 -17.01 3.60 -10.87
N LEU A 43 -16.37 2.74 -10.10
CA LEU A 43 -15.52 1.67 -10.59
C LEU A 43 -16.14 0.30 -10.27
N PRO A 44 -16.08 -0.68 -11.19
CA PRO A 44 -16.41 -2.05 -10.85
C PRO A 44 -15.43 -2.55 -9.78
N TRP A 45 -15.93 -3.29 -8.83
CA TRP A 45 -15.17 -3.88 -7.75
C TRP A 45 -15.41 -5.37 -7.71
N PHE A 46 -14.37 -6.18 -7.68
CA PHE A 46 -14.49 -7.63 -7.53
C PHE A 46 -13.27 -8.19 -6.81
N ARG A 47 -13.47 -9.27 -6.07
CA ARG A 47 -12.40 -10.01 -5.40
C ARG A 47 -12.68 -11.49 -5.45
N ALA A 48 -11.69 -12.27 -5.87
CA ALA A 48 -11.67 -13.71 -5.75
C ALA A 48 -10.56 -14.12 -4.78
N GLN A 49 -10.89 -14.86 -3.73
CA GLN A 49 -9.94 -15.36 -2.74
C GLN A 49 -9.98 -16.88 -2.70
N VAL A 50 -8.82 -17.49 -2.69
CA VAL A 50 -8.63 -18.94 -2.52
C VAL A 50 -7.75 -19.19 -1.30
N ALA A 51 -8.32 -19.82 -0.27
CA ALA A 51 -7.57 -20.29 0.88
C ALA A 51 -6.87 -21.62 0.52
N LEU A 52 -5.56 -21.59 0.38
CA LEU A 52 -4.73 -22.77 0.14
C LEU A 52 -4.52 -23.59 1.42
N SER A 53 -4.47 -22.89 2.57
CA SER A 53 -4.41 -23.48 3.90
C SER A 53 -5.08 -22.54 4.90
N ASP A 54 -5.06 -22.89 6.20
CA ASP A 54 -5.57 -22.02 7.26
C ASP A 54 -4.73 -20.74 7.43
N HIS A 55 -3.54 -20.71 6.84
CA HIS A 55 -2.60 -19.60 6.95
C HIS A 55 -2.33 -18.88 5.64
N VAL A 56 -2.61 -19.49 4.48
CA VAL A 56 -2.24 -18.99 3.15
C VAL A 56 -3.46 -18.70 2.33
N ASN A 57 -3.56 -17.46 1.83
CA ASN A 57 -4.59 -17.02 0.91
C ASN A 57 -3.96 -16.39 -0.34
N ILE A 58 -4.54 -16.70 -1.50
CA ILE A 58 -4.28 -15.98 -2.74
C ILE A 58 -5.52 -15.14 -3.07
N VAL A 59 -5.29 -13.89 -3.43
CA VAL A 59 -6.34 -12.92 -3.79
C VAL A 59 -6.08 -12.43 -5.21
N LEU A 60 -7.13 -12.38 -6.01
CA LEU A 60 -7.13 -11.83 -7.36
C LEU A 60 -8.26 -10.80 -7.47
N GLY A 61 -8.00 -9.67 -8.10
CA GLY A 61 -8.92 -8.53 -8.20
C GLY A 61 -8.59 -7.48 -7.16
N ASP A 62 -9.58 -6.93 -6.49
CA ASP A 62 -9.36 -5.90 -5.46
C ASP A 62 -8.66 -6.47 -4.24
N LEU A 63 -7.52 -5.88 -3.92
CA LEU A 63 -6.61 -6.35 -2.89
C LEU A 63 -7.11 -6.01 -1.48
N TYR A 64 -6.64 -6.74 -0.49
CA TYR A 64 -6.78 -6.36 0.92
C TYR A 64 -5.66 -5.39 1.31
N GLY A 65 -5.90 -4.58 2.33
CA GLY A 65 -4.88 -3.70 2.89
C GLY A 65 -5.05 -2.24 2.50
N ALA A 66 -5.97 -1.93 1.57
CA ALA A 66 -6.12 -0.60 0.98
C ALA A 66 -4.74 -0.04 0.54
N ALA A 67 -4.61 1.24 0.29
CA ALA A 67 -3.37 1.85 -0.20
C ALA A 67 -2.17 1.78 0.76
N ASN A 68 -2.34 1.32 1.99
CA ASN A 68 -1.22 1.30 2.95
C ASN A 68 -0.62 -0.09 3.22
N HIS A 69 -1.33 -1.19 3.02
CA HIS A 69 -0.85 -2.57 3.28
C HIS A 69 -0.06 -2.73 4.59
N ASN A 70 -0.41 -1.98 5.64
CA ASN A 70 0.33 -1.85 6.88
C ASN A 70 1.77 -1.32 6.75
N LEU A 71 2.12 -0.67 5.66
CA LEU A 71 3.38 0.02 5.48
C LEU A 71 3.51 1.19 6.47
N ILE A 72 4.74 1.56 6.78
CA ILE A 72 5.01 2.82 7.48
C ILE A 72 4.78 4.02 6.55
N GLU A 73 4.37 5.14 7.10
CA GLU A 73 4.01 6.35 6.33
C GLU A 73 5.10 6.85 5.36
N PRO A 74 6.40 6.78 5.67
CA PRO A 74 7.43 7.19 4.72
C PRO A 74 7.54 6.37 3.43
N LEU A 75 6.96 5.16 3.37
CA LEU A 75 7.06 4.31 2.19
C LEU A 75 5.98 4.58 1.15
N TYR A 76 4.86 5.16 1.53
CA TYR A 76 3.74 5.44 0.63
C TYR A 76 3.19 6.84 0.88
N ASN A 77 2.34 7.35 -0.04
CA ASN A 77 1.65 8.61 0.18
C ASN A 77 0.41 8.41 1.09
N PRO A 78 0.38 8.95 2.32
CA PRO A 78 -0.75 8.78 3.24
C PRO A 78 -2.09 9.36 2.74
N GLU A 79 -2.07 10.28 1.80
CA GLU A 79 -3.29 10.84 1.20
C GLU A 79 -4.07 9.76 0.42
N LEU A 80 -3.38 8.75 -0.10
CA LEU A 80 -3.99 7.62 -0.81
C LEU A 80 -4.99 6.85 0.06
N ASN A 81 -4.86 6.87 1.38
CA ASN A 81 -5.84 6.24 2.28
C ASN A 81 -7.26 6.82 2.15
N MET A 82 -7.39 8.04 1.62
CA MET A 82 -8.69 8.71 1.45
C MET A 82 -9.09 8.90 -0.01
N VAL A 83 -8.14 8.84 -0.92
CA VAL A 83 -8.35 9.29 -2.30
C VAL A 83 -7.98 8.27 -3.36
N ALA A 84 -7.31 7.16 -3.00
CA ALA A 84 -6.95 6.13 -3.95
C ALA A 84 -8.18 5.33 -4.42
N ASP A 85 -8.12 4.91 -5.66
CA ASP A 85 -8.97 3.85 -6.15
C ASP A 85 -8.64 2.52 -5.48
N PRO A 86 -9.55 1.55 -5.48
CA PRO A 86 -9.24 0.20 -5.04
C PRO A 86 -8.05 -0.36 -5.81
N GLU A 87 -7.09 -0.92 -5.11
CA GLU A 87 -5.95 -1.57 -5.72
C GLU A 87 -6.37 -2.90 -6.34
N MET A 88 -6.02 -3.13 -7.61
CA MET A 88 -6.39 -4.33 -8.35
C MET A 88 -5.16 -5.11 -8.80
N GLY A 89 -5.16 -6.41 -8.56
CA GLY A 89 -4.05 -7.24 -8.99
C GLY A 89 -4.02 -8.62 -8.36
N LEU A 90 -2.85 -9.03 -7.93
CA LEU A 90 -2.60 -10.32 -7.28
C LEU A 90 -1.95 -10.11 -5.92
N GLN A 91 -2.42 -10.85 -4.91
CA GLN A 91 -1.91 -10.77 -3.55
C GLN A 91 -1.76 -12.16 -2.93
N LEU A 92 -0.66 -12.36 -2.23
CA LEU A 92 -0.40 -13.50 -1.37
C LEU A 92 -0.41 -13.04 0.09
N LEU A 93 -1.31 -13.60 0.87
CA LEU A 93 -1.40 -13.36 2.30
C LEU A 93 -1.00 -14.61 3.07
N TYR A 94 -0.09 -14.44 4.03
CA TYR A 94 0.21 -15.45 5.04
C TYR A 94 0.01 -14.85 6.42
N ASN A 95 -0.72 -15.55 7.27
CA ASN A 95 -0.94 -15.12 8.64
C ASN A 95 -0.78 -16.31 9.59
N SER A 96 0.08 -16.15 10.57
CA SER A 96 0.27 -17.12 11.64
C SER A 96 0.50 -16.42 12.96
N ARG A 97 0.57 -17.20 14.04
CA ARG A 97 0.84 -16.64 15.37
C ARG A 97 2.19 -15.91 15.44
N ARG A 98 3.18 -16.31 14.60
CA ARG A 98 4.54 -15.76 14.64
C ARG A 98 4.95 -14.93 13.43
N PHE A 99 4.22 -15.03 12.34
CA PHE A 99 4.62 -14.34 11.12
C PHE A 99 3.42 -13.93 10.30
N ASP A 100 3.39 -12.68 9.91
CA ASP A 100 2.45 -12.13 8.94
C ASP A 100 3.20 -11.69 7.70
N LEU A 101 2.62 -11.94 6.54
CA LEU A 101 3.15 -11.58 5.23
C LEU A 101 2.01 -11.09 4.34
N ASP A 102 2.23 -9.98 3.70
CA ASP A 102 1.44 -9.46 2.60
C ASP A 102 2.39 -9.14 1.44
N VAL A 103 2.21 -9.80 0.31
CA VAL A 103 2.94 -9.55 -0.94
C VAL A 103 1.92 -9.29 -2.01
N TRP A 104 2.07 -8.19 -2.74
CA TRP A 104 1.10 -7.82 -3.76
C TRP A 104 1.72 -7.20 -5.00
N VAL A 105 0.96 -7.28 -6.07
CA VAL A 105 1.14 -6.48 -7.28
C VAL A 105 -0.17 -5.73 -7.50
N ASN A 106 -0.12 -4.42 -7.48
CA ASN A 106 -1.21 -3.55 -7.89
C ASN A 106 -0.95 -3.06 -9.30
N TRP A 107 -1.87 -3.33 -10.23
CA TRP A 107 -1.79 -2.88 -11.61
C TRP A 107 -2.55 -1.56 -11.75
N GLU A 108 -1.82 -0.46 -11.75
CA GLU A 108 -2.40 0.88 -11.77
C GLU A 108 -2.86 1.30 -13.16
N SER A 109 -2.12 0.90 -14.20
CA SER A 109 -2.43 1.22 -15.59
C SER A 109 -1.97 0.11 -16.52
N PHE A 110 -2.92 -0.51 -17.23
CA PHE A 110 -2.65 -1.46 -18.31
C PHE A 110 -2.42 -0.72 -19.61
N ILE A 111 -1.54 -1.27 -20.45
CA ILE A 111 -1.37 -0.79 -21.82
C ILE A 111 -1.59 -1.91 -22.82
N PHE A 112 -2.24 -1.57 -23.93
CA PHE A 112 -2.37 -2.39 -25.11
C PHE A 112 -1.51 -1.79 -26.22
N ARG A 113 -1.24 -2.59 -27.24
CA ARG A 113 -0.51 -2.10 -28.40
C ARG A 113 -1.23 -0.88 -29.02
N GLU A 114 -0.47 0.20 -29.27
CA GLU A 114 -0.95 1.49 -29.79
C GLU A 114 -1.63 2.42 -28.75
N ASP A 115 -1.67 2.04 -27.49
CA ASP A 115 -2.06 2.97 -26.43
C ASP A 115 -1.05 4.11 -26.30
N ILE A 116 -1.55 5.26 -25.84
CA ILE A 116 -0.78 6.51 -25.76
C ILE A 116 -0.47 6.92 -24.31
N HIS A 117 -0.58 6.00 -23.37
CA HIS A 117 -0.20 6.17 -21.96
C HIS A 117 0.83 5.11 -21.57
N GLN A 118 1.45 5.30 -20.45
CA GLN A 118 2.45 4.37 -19.92
C GLN A 118 1.80 3.31 -19.03
N GLU A 119 2.31 2.10 -19.08
CA GLU A 119 2.04 1.08 -18.08
C GLU A 119 2.50 1.57 -16.70
N ALA A 120 1.74 1.22 -15.67
CA ALA A 120 2.12 1.52 -14.30
C ALA A 120 1.68 0.37 -13.38
N PHE A 121 2.57 -0.04 -12.50
CA PHE A 121 2.28 -1.01 -11.44
C PHE A 121 3.13 -0.78 -10.20
N THR A 122 2.62 -1.23 -9.07
CA THR A 122 3.31 -1.23 -7.78
C THR A 122 3.42 -2.66 -7.28
N VAL A 123 4.61 -3.05 -6.86
CA VAL A 123 4.88 -4.31 -6.17
C VAL A 123 5.24 -4.00 -4.73
N GLY A 124 4.61 -4.67 -3.79
CA GLY A 124 4.87 -4.43 -2.39
C GLY A 124 5.04 -5.68 -1.55
N LEU A 125 5.70 -5.50 -0.43
CA LEU A 125 5.95 -6.48 0.62
C LEU A 125 5.74 -5.81 1.98
N SER A 126 4.91 -6.39 2.81
CA SER A 126 4.78 -6.03 4.22
C SER A 126 4.84 -7.28 5.08
N THR A 127 5.75 -7.31 6.04
CA THR A 127 5.92 -8.46 6.94
C THR A 127 5.94 -8.01 8.39
N ARG A 128 5.62 -8.95 9.28
CA ARG A 128 5.83 -8.80 10.72
C ARG A 128 6.25 -10.12 11.32
N PHE A 129 7.49 -10.21 11.77
CA PHE A 129 7.98 -11.34 12.52
C PHE A 129 7.81 -11.08 14.02
N LYS A 130 7.05 -11.92 14.71
CA LYS A 130 6.69 -11.81 16.13
C LYS A 130 7.63 -12.70 16.95
N PHE A 131 8.47 -12.11 17.78
CA PHE A 131 9.47 -12.85 18.54
C PHE A 131 8.88 -13.71 19.65
N ASN A 132 7.78 -13.24 20.24
CA ASN A 132 7.05 -13.94 21.29
C ASN A 132 5.53 -13.87 21.02
N ASP A 133 4.76 -14.43 21.92
CA ASP A 133 3.31 -14.48 21.83
C ASP A 133 2.70 -13.08 21.81
N PRO A 134 1.87 -12.74 20.81
CA PRO A 134 1.16 -11.44 20.74
C PRO A 134 0.26 -11.14 21.92
N ASP A 135 -0.24 -12.18 22.61
CA ASP A 135 -1.10 -12.05 23.79
C ASP A 135 -0.29 -11.83 25.08
N SER A 136 1.04 -11.92 25.01
CA SER A 136 1.90 -11.62 26.15
C SER A 136 1.76 -10.17 26.60
N ARG A 137 1.96 -9.92 27.89
CA ARG A 137 1.97 -8.56 28.45
C ARG A 137 2.93 -7.63 27.72
N PHE A 138 4.09 -8.13 27.33
CA PHE A 138 5.04 -7.46 26.44
C PHE A 138 5.29 -8.35 25.23
N HIS A 139 5.03 -7.80 24.07
CA HIS A 139 5.19 -8.47 22.79
C HIS A 139 6.18 -7.67 21.93
N PHE A 140 7.12 -8.36 21.29
CA PHE A 140 8.13 -7.76 20.42
C PHE A 140 8.05 -8.34 19.02
N TYR A 141 8.34 -7.50 18.03
CA TYR A 141 8.30 -7.88 16.63
C TYR A 141 9.29 -7.08 15.78
N ALA A 142 9.61 -7.59 14.61
CA ALA A 142 10.39 -6.91 13.58
C ALA A 142 9.58 -6.84 12.30
N PRO A 143 9.27 -5.63 11.76
CA PRO A 143 8.76 -5.44 10.42
C PRO A 143 9.91 -5.45 9.40
N LEU A 144 9.62 -5.96 8.19
CA LEU A 144 10.37 -5.73 6.97
C LEU A 144 9.39 -5.35 5.89
N GLN A 145 9.63 -4.24 5.22
CA GLN A 145 8.72 -3.66 4.25
C GLN A 145 9.47 -3.20 3.01
N ALA A 146 8.84 -3.33 1.85
CA ALA A 146 9.37 -2.84 0.59
C ALA A 146 8.23 -2.44 -0.34
N LEU A 147 8.48 -1.46 -1.19
CA LEU A 147 7.59 -0.98 -2.22
C LEU A 147 8.41 -0.63 -3.46
N ALA A 148 8.02 -1.16 -4.62
CA ALA A 148 8.62 -0.82 -5.90
C ALA A 148 7.51 -0.32 -6.82
N GLN A 149 7.64 0.91 -7.31
CA GLN A 149 6.73 1.53 -8.27
C GLN A 149 7.43 1.61 -9.62
N HIS A 150 6.76 1.13 -10.65
CA HIS A 150 7.26 1.10 -12.01
C HIS A 150 6.31 1.79 -12.96
N ARG A 151 6.85 2.57 -13.91
CA ARG A 151 6.10 3.23 -14.97
C ARG A 151 6.89 3.21 -16.26
N GLY A 152 6.21 2.89 -17.35
CA GLY A 152 6.79 2.77 -18.69
C GLY A 152 7.28 1.35 -18.98
N GLY A 153 7.38 1.00 -20.25
CA GLY A 153 7.75 -0.35 -20.67
C GLY A 153 8.14 -0.44 -22.13
N GLU A 154 8.44 -1.66 -22.60
CA GLU A 154 8.95 -1.93 -23.95
C GLU A 154 7.94 -1.63 -25.07
N ILE A 155 6.63 -1.68 -24.77
CA ILE A 155 5.56 -1.40 -25.75
C ILE A 155 5.03 0.02 -25.66
N ASP A 156 5.65 0.84 -24.82
CA ASP A 156 5.29 2.24 -24.63
C ASP A 156 5.54 3.03 -25.94
N THR A 157 4.50 3.68 -26.44
CA THR A 157 4.58 4.53 -27.64
C THR A 157 4.94 5.98 -27.30
N ILE A 158 4.99 6.34 -26.03
CA ILE A 158 5.33 7.69 -25.57
C ILE A 158 6.87 7.80 -25.42
N LEU A 159 7.53 8.11 -26.49
CA LEU A 159 9.00 8.26 -26.54
C LEU A 159 9.54 9.43 -25.72
N THR A 160 8.69 10.35 -25.28
CA THR A 160 9.09 11.52 -24.49
C THR A 160 9.19 11.25 -23.00
N ASN A 161 8.54 10.21 -22.49
CA ASN A 161 8.55 9.83 -21.09
C ASN A 161 9.53 8.69 -20.88
N SER A 162 10.51 8.89 -20.03
CA SER A 162 11.45 7.84 -19.66
C SER A 162 10.79 6.80 -18.74
N VAL A 163 11.29 5.57 -18.79
CA VAL A 163 10.96 4.55 -17.78
C VAL A 163 11.34 5.08 -16.40
N GLN A 164 10.46 4.89 -15.43
CA GLN A 164 10.65 5.27 -14.03
C GLN A 164 10.54 4.03 -13.15
N THR A 165 11.48 3.85 -12.25
CA THR A 165 11.43 2.80 -11.24
C THR A 165 11.94 3.34 -9.91
N LEU A 166 11.05 3.38 -8.93
CA LEU A 166 11.33 3.85 -7.58
C LEU A 166 11.21 2.67 -6.61
N MET A 167 12.15 2.56 -5.70
CA MET A 167 12.17 1.52 -4.67
C MET A 167 12.26 2.16 -3.28
N ASN A 168 11.38 1.75 -2.39
CA ASN A 168 11.40 2.11 -0.98
C ASN A 168 11.52 0.85 -0.14
N GLY A 169 12.19 0.92 0.99
CA GLY A 169 12.25 -0.19 1.91
C GLY A 169 12.45 0.27 3.34
N ALA A 170 12.00 -0.55 4.28
CA ALA A 170 12.20 -0.31 5.70
C ALA A 170 12.37 -1.61 6.47
N VAL A 171 13.16 -1.54 7.52
CA VAL A 171 13.33 -2.59 8.51
C VAL A 171 13.32 -1.97 9.89
N GLY A 172 12.64 -2.61 10.84
CA GLY A 172 12.49 -2.02 12.15
C GLY A 172 12.38 -3.03 13.29
N ILE A 173 12.13 -2.47 14.46
CA ILE A 173 11.80 -3.22 15.66
C ILE A 173 10.67 -2.52 16.39
N GLY A 174 9.71 -3.30 16.88
CA GLY A 174 8.58 -2.79 17.63
C GLY A 174 8.32 -3.57 18.90
N GLY A 175 7.63 -2.90 19.83
CA GLY A 175 7.18 -3.49 21.07
C GLY A 175 5.78 -3.03 21.44
N VAL A 176 4.96 -3.96 21.90
CA VAL A 176 3.61 -3.72 22.38
C VAL A 176 3.54 -4.05 23.86
N TRP A 177 3.02 -3.14 24.64
CA TRP A 177 2.62 -3.36 26.01
C TRP A 177 1.11 -3.53 26.09
N ASN A 178 0.65 -4.74 26.32
CA ASN A 178 -0.74 -5.07 26.62
C ASN A 178 -1.01 -4.80 28.09
N THR A 179 -1.76 -3.75 28.39
CA THR A 179 -1.94 -3.30 29.78
C THR A 179 -2.85 -4.20 30.61
N GLY A 180 -3.73 -4.96 29.94
CA GLY A 180 -4.80 -5.75 30.56
C GLY A 180 -5.95 -4.88 31.08
N HIS A 181 -5.91 -3.57 30.85
CA HIS A 181 -6.95 -2.65 31.32
C HIS A 181 -8.04 -2.45 30.23
N LYS A 182 -9.30 -2.36 30.65
CA LYS A 182 -10.44 -2.25 29.70
C LYS A 182 -10.44 -0.93 28.92
N ILE A 183 -9.97 0.15 29.51
CA ILE A 183 -9.95 1.48 28.92
C ILE A 183 -8.68 1.69 28.11
N PHE A 184 -7.53 1.55 28.76
CA PHE A 184 -6.21 1.73 28.17
C PHE A 184 -5.65 0.35 27.79
N LYS A 185 -5.93 -0.09 26.56
CA LYS A 185 -5.75 -1.48 26.15
C LYS A 185 -4.29 -1.83 25.85
N SER A 186 -3.62 -0.98 25.08
CA SER A 186 -2.24 -1.23 24.65
C SER A 186 -1.48 0.05 24.33
N VAL A 187 -0.15 -0.05 24.39
CA VAL A 187 0.79 0.92 23.83
C VAL A 187 1.72 0.18 22.89
N ASN A 188 1.90 0.73 21.69
CA ASN A 188 2.86 0.24 20.71
C ASN A 188 3.91 1.32 20.43
N VAL A 189 5.17 0.92 20.37
CA VAL A 189 6.30 1.76 19.95
C VAL A 189 7.08 1.01 18.89
N GLU A 190 7.46 1.69 17.81
CA GLU A 190 8.23 1.10 16.71
C GLU A 190 9.25 2.10 16.20
N LEU A 191 10.41 1.59 15.84
CA LEU A 191 11.50 2.35 15.26
C LEU A 191 11.97 1.63 14.00
N ASP A 192 12.00 2.35 12.88
CA ASP A 192 12.33 1.85 11.56
C ASP A 192 13.47 2.65 10.94
N ALA A 193 14.37 1.95 10.26
CA ALA A 193 15.29 2.53 9.30
C ALA A 193 14.67 2.35 7.90
N ALA A 194 14.48 3.45 7.20
CA ALA A 194 13.90 3.46 5.86
C ALA A 194 14.89 3.98 4.84
N GLY A 195 14.81 3.46 3.63
CA GLY A 195 15.63 3.85 2.49
C GLY A 195 14.80 3.99 1.22
N TYR A 196 15.32 4.83 0.33
CA TYR A 196 14.75 5.13 -0.97
C TYR A 196 15.85 5.01 -2.03
N TYR A 197 15.49 4.45 -3.19
CA TYR A 197 16.38 4.36 -4.34
C TYR A 197 15.60 4.56 -5.64
N GLN A 198 16.05 5.50 -6.48
CA GLN A 198 15.55 5.72 -7.83
C GLN A 198 16.42 4.92 -8.80
N GLN A 199 15.93 3.74 -9.21
CA GLN A 199 16.65 2.82 -10.10
C GLN A 199 16.66 3.33 -11.54
N ALA A 200 15.57 3.88 -12.01
CA ALA A 200 15.40 4.42 -13.34
C ALA A 200 14.57 5.70 -13.33
N GLY A 201 14.83 6.55 -14.32
CA GLY A 201 14.16 7.84 -14.46
C GLY A 201 14.83 8.94 -13.62
N LYS A 202 14.25 10.13 -13.66
CA LYS A 202 14.68 11.32 -12.90
C LYS A 202 13.46 12.07 -12.37
N LEU A 203 12.60 11.33 -11.66
CA LEU A 203 11.40 11.94 -11.08
C LEU A 203 11.75 12.86 -9.90
N TRP A 204 12.74 12.47 -9.11
CA TRP A 204 13.20 13.22 -7.93
C TRP A 204 14.61 13.73 -8.12
N SER A 205 14.94 14.78 -7.41
CA SER A 205 16.26 15.44 -7.46
C SER A 205 17.40 14.60 -6.87
N PHE A 206 17.06 13.59 -6.09
CA PHE A 206 18.01 12.68 -5.44
C PHE A 206 17.76 11.25 -5.89
N ASP A 207 18.83 10.52 -6.20
CA ASP A 207 18.75 9.12 -6.64
C ASP A 207 18.54 8.15 -5.47
N ASN A 208 18.91 8.54 -4.28
CA ASN A 208 18.73 7.74 -3.07
C ASN A 208 18.62 8.61 -1.82
N GLY A 209 18.11 8.03 -0.75
CA GLY A 209 17.99 8.64 0.54
C GLY A 209 17.72 7.62 1.63
N TYR A 210 17.94 8.01 2.86
CA TYR A 210 17.61 7.18 4.01
C TYR A 210 17.23 8.05 5.20
N GLY A 211 16.51 7.47 6.13
CA GLY A 211 16.08 8.13 7.35
C GLY A 211 15.66 7.15 8.43
N VAL A 212 15.33 7.67 9.58
CA VAL A 212 14.81 6.92 10.71
C VAL A 212 13.41 7.41 11.02
N TYR A 213 12.48 6.49 11.09
CA TYR A 213 11.08 6.75 11.42
C TYR A 213 10.74 6.14 12.77
N ALA A 214 10.25 6.96 13.69
CA ALA A 214 9.77 6.52 14.99
C ALA A 214 8.28 6.75 15.10
N ARG A 215 7.53 5.75 15.56
CA ARG A 215 6.11 5.89 15.82
C ARG A 215 5.71 5.31 17.17
N ALA A 216 4.70 5.93 17.78
CA ALA A 216 4.05 5.41 18.96
C ALA A 216 2.53 5.49 18.79
N SER A 217 1.83 4.51 19.35
CA SER A 217 0.37 4.54 19.40
C SER A 217 -0.15 3.97 20.71
N ALA A 218 -1.35 4.43 21.11
CA ALA A 218 -2.06 3.92 22.26
C ALA A 218 -3.51 3.60 21.87
N ASP A 219 -3.99 2.42 22.26
CA ASP A 219 -5.38 2.01 22.11
C ASP A 219 -6.13 2.33 23.40
N ILE A 220 -7.07 3.28 23.31
CA ILE A 220 -7.86 3.80 24.44
C ILE A 220 -9.35 3.67 24.08
N TYR A 221 -10.10 2.84 24.77
CA TYR A 221 -11.45 2.43 24.37
C TYR A 221 -11.46 1.91 22.92
N ASP A 222 -12.20 2.59 22.04
CA ASP A 222 -12.32 2.29 20.61
C ASP A 222 -11.52 3.26 19.73
N PHE A 223 -10.69 4.08 20.36
CA PHE A 223 -9.82 5.04 19.69
C PHE A 223 -8.38 4.55 19.67
N ARG A 224 -7.70 4.82 18.56
CA ARG A 224 -6.25 4.71 18.47
C ARG A 224 -5.63 6.09 18.26
N VAL A 225 -4.83 6.51 19.21
CA VAL A 225 -4.02 7.73 19.10
C VAL A 225 -2.64 7.35 18.58
N LYS A 226 -2.18 8.02 17.54
CA LYS A 226 -0.85 7.80 16.95
C LYS A 226 -0.06 9.09 16.94
N THR A 227 1.25 8.98 17.09
CA THR A 227 2.23 10.03 16.83
C THR A 227 3.42 9.41 16.13
N SER A 228 4.03 10.17 15.23
CA SER A 228 5.22 9.75 14.51
C SER A 228 6.19 10.91 14.32
N TYR A 229 7.44 10.55 14.11
CA TYR A 229 8.54 11.47 13.81
C TYR A 229 9.41 10.85 12.71
N TRP A 230 9.69 11.67 11.69
CA TRP A 230 10.50 11.34 10.51
C TRP A 230 11.66 12.30 10.37
#